data_2e10ceaa5e236cb7c7f4f2b63395956c
#
_entry.id   2e10ceaa5e236cb7c7f4f2b63395956c
#
_cell.length_a   1.000
_cell.length_b   1.000
_cell.length_c   1.000
_cell.angle_alpha   90.00
_cell.angle_beta   90.00
_cell.angle_gamma   90.00
#
_symmetry.space_group_name_H-M   'P 1'
#
loop_
_entity.id
_entity.type
_entity.pdbx_description
1 polymer ?
#
loop_
_entity_poly.entity_id
_entity_poly.type
_entity_poly.pdbx_seq_one_letter_code
_entity_poly.pdbx_strand_id
1 'polypeptide(L)'
;MARNQYLRSQATNRIIKSPNRRQNTEVNMPSGVYKKTNEQKRKMSLAKMGERNPMKRKEVALKLSGANHYLWKGDKVSYRGLHNWVQRMLGTPKQCERCGKEAVNRRSVQWANKSHKYLRVLSDWIALCGLCHKQHDKRSNQISN
;
A
#
# COMPACT_ATOMS: atom_id res chain seq x y z
N MET A 1 46.09 48.58 -16.74
CA MET A 1 44.63 48.62 -17.12
C MET A 1 44.43 47.73 -18.32
N ALA A 2 43.97 46.53 -18.14
CA ALA A 2 43.69 45.59 -19.22
C ALA A 2 42.22 45.17 -19.15
N ARG A 3 41.46 45.60 -20.13
CA ARG A 3 40.02 45.28 -20.30
C ARG A 3 39.87 43.86 -20.85
N ASN A 4 39.27 43.00 -20.07
CA ASN A 4 38.95 41.63 -20.45
C ASN A 4 37.66 41.65 -21.27
N GLN A 5 37.77 41.44 -22.59
CA GLN A 5 36.60 41.29 -23.47
C GLN A 5 36.14 39.87 -23.45
N TYR A 6 35.02 39.65 -22.81
CA TYR A 6 34.31 38.35 -22.74
C TYR A 6 33.58 38.14 -24.08
N LEU A 7 34.12 37.28 -24.93
CA LEU A 7 33.48 36.84 -26.15
C LEU A 7 32.29 35.93 -25.81
N ARG A 8 31.11 36.46 -26.01
CA ARG A 8 29.86 35.66 -26.01
C ARG A 8 29.83 34.81 -27.29
N SER A 9 30.15 33.52 -27.19
CA SER A 9 29.85 32.57 -28.26
C SER A 9 28.33 32.30 -28.26
N GLN A 10 27.65 32.76 -29.30
CA GLN A 10 26.26 32.42 -29.57
C GLN A 10 26.19 30.96 -30.00
N ALA A 11 25.84 30.07 -29.08
CA ALA A 11 25.48 28.71 -29.41
C ALA A 11 24.12 28.73 -30.13
N THR A 12 24.13 28.57 -31.42
CA THR A 12 22.95 28.38 -32.26
C THR A 12 22.27 27.08 -31.85
N ASN A 13 21.16 27.20 -31.18
CA ASN A 13 20.29 26.09 -30.78
C ASN A 13 19.66 25.50 -32.07
N ARG A 14 20.37 24.56 -32.70
CA ARG A 14 19.77 23.72 -33.74
C ARG A 14 18.81 22.78 -33.08
N ILE A 15 17.52 23.12 -33.16
CA ILE A 15 16.41 22.21 -32.84
C ILE A 15 16.53 21.03 -33.83
N ILE A 16 17.08 19.92 -33.35
CA ILE A 16 17.05 18.65 -34.07
C ILE A 16 15.59 18.17 -33.98
N LYS A 17 14.82 18.50 -35.06
CA LYS A 17 13.50 17.92 -35.26
C LYS A 17 13.70 16.42 -35.46
N SER A 18 13.29 15.61 -34.46
CA SER A 18 13.28 14.16 -34.61
C SER A 18 12.38 13.76 -35.79
N PRO A 19 12.91 13.03 -36.79
CA PRO A 19 12.12 12.56 -37.91
C PRO A 19 11.42 11.29 -37.47
N ASN A 20 10.30 11.37 -36.79
CA ASN A 20 9.29 10.30 -36.74
C ASN A 20 8.06 10.71 -35.94
N ARG A 21 7.45 11.80 -36.33
CA ARG A 21 6.03 11.96 -36.03
C ARG A 21 5.30 11.02 -37.00
N ARG A 22 5.10 9.76 -36.59
CA ARG A 22 4.16 8.85 -37.27
C ARG A 22 2.90 9.64 -37.51
N GLN A 23 2.52 9.80 -38.78
CA GLN A 23 1.28 10.40 -39.19
C GLN A 23 0.19 9.60 -38.40
N ASN A 24 -0.41 10.26 -37.44
CA ASN A 24 -1.59 9.74 -36.75
C ASN A 24 -2.69 9.75 -37.82
N THR A 25 -2.80 8.67 -38.57
CA THR A 25 -4.05 8.39 -39.27
C THR A 25 -5.06 8.32 -38.13
N GLU A 26 -6.00 9.24 -38.11
CA GLU A 26 -7.14 9.24 -37.20
C GLU A 26 -7.88 7.92 -37.40
N VAL A 27 -7.47 6.90 -36.67
CA VAL A 27 -8.24 5.67 -36.54
C VAL A 27 -9.44 6.08 -35.73
N ASN A 28 -10.55 6.28 -36.39
CA ASN A 28 -11.84 6.53 -35.77
C ASN A 28 -12.16 5.33 -34.87
N MET A 29 -11.71 5.44 -33.60
CA MET A 29 -11.94 4.40 -32.60
C MET A 29 -13.42 4.44 -32.27
N PRO A 30 -14.19 3.36 -32.54
CA PRO A 30 -15.58 3.32 -32.15
C PRO A 30 -15.67 3.56 -30.64
N SER A 31 -16.47 4.54 -30.23
CA SER A 31 -16.77 4.84 -28.83
C SER A 31 -17.59 3.68 -28.25
N GLY A 32 -16.90 2.68 -27.71
CA GLY A 32 -17.51 1.50 -27.12
C GLY A 32 -16.53 0.74 -26.25
N VAL A 33 -17.04 -0.01 -25.27
CA VAL A 33 -16.23 -0.87 -24.42
C VAL A 33 -15.60 -1.97 -25.28
N TYR A 34 -14.33 -1.79 -25.65
CA TYR A 34 -13.58 -2.77 -26.41
C TYR A 34 -13.39 -4.05 -25.59
N LYS A 35 -14.06 -5.12 -25.96
CA LYS A 35 -13.90 -6.44 -25.33
C LYS A 35 -12.58 -7.07 -25.82
N LYS A 36 -11.60 -7.15 -24.94
CA LYS A 36 -10.31 -7.79 -25.24
C LYS A 36 -10.50 -9.25 -25.58
N THR A 37 -9.83 -9.73 -26.63
CA THR A 37 -9.82 -11.16 -26.98
C THR A 37 -9.13 -11.98 -25.89
N ASN A 38 -9.39 -13.27 -25.82
CA ASN A 38 -8.76 -14.15 -24.85
C ASN A 38 -7.23 -14.20 -25.01
N GLU A 39 -6.74 -14.11 -26.23
CA GLU A 39 -5.30 -14.02 -26.51
C GLU A 39 -4.69 -12.72 -25.97
N GLN A 40 -5.32 -11.59 -26.17
CA GLN A 40 -4.88 -10.31 -25.60
C GLN A 40 -4.88 -10.34 -24.07
N LYS A 41 -5.92 -10.91 -23.45
CA LYS A 41 -5.98 -11.10 -21.99
C LYS A 41 -4.82 -11.98 -21.50
N ARG A 42 -4.53 -13.07 -22.21
CA ARG A 42 -3.41 -13.97 -21.89
C ARG A 42 -2.05 -13.27 -22.01
N LYS A 43 -1.81 -12.54 -23.09
CA LYS A 43 -0.58 -11.74 -23.28
C LYS A 43 -0.40 -10.71 -22.16
N MET A 44 -1.46 -9.99 -21.79
CA MET A 44 -1.43 -9.03 -20.68
C MET A 44 -1.18 -9.70 -19.31
N SER A 45 -1.76 -10.88 -19.09
CA SER A 45 -1.52 -11.64 -17.86
C SER A 45 -0.07 -12.08 -17.76
N LEU A 46 0.49 -12.66 -18.83
CA LEU A 46 1.88 -13.10 -18.90
C LEU A 46 2.86 -11.94 -18.69
N ALA A 47 2.58 -10.76 -19.25
CA ALA A 47 3.40 -9.57 -19.07
C ALA A 47 3.42 -9.07 -17.61
N LYS A 48 2.37 -9.35 -16.82
CA LYS A 48 2.25 -8.96 -15.41
C LYS A 48 2.66 -10.06 -14.43
N MET A 49 3.03 -11.24 -14.91
CA MET A 49 3.43 -12.36 -14.06
C MET A 49 4.92 -12.34 -13.72
N GLY A 50 5.24 -12.90 -12.55
CA GLY A 50 6.61 -13.09 -12.10
C GLY A 50 7.41 -11.79 -11.98
N GLU A 51 8.68 -11.84 -12.30
CA GLU A 51 9.63 -10.72 -12.21
C GLU A 51 9.39 -9.63 -13.26
N ARG A 52 8.67 -9.93 -14.32
CA ARG A 52 8.26 -8.94 -15.34
C ARG A 52 7.28 -7.90 -14.79
N ASN A 53 6.62 -8.20 -13.66
CA ASN A 53 5.75 -7.24 -12.99
C ASN A 53 6.59 -6.18 -12.26
N PRO A 54 6.59 -4.90 -12.70
CA PRO A 54 7.36 -3.85 -12.04
C PRO A 54 7.05 -3.71 -10.54
N MET A 55 5.79 -4.00 -10.14
CA MET A 55 5.35 -3.90 -8.74
C MET A 55 5.96 -4.97 -7.83
N LYS A 56 6.48 -6.08 -8.40
CA LYS A 56 7.18 -7.12 -7.63
C LYS A 56 8.68 -6.83 -7.44
N ARG A 57 9.22 -5.84 -8.13
CA ARG A 57 10.60 -5.43 -7.93
C ARG A 57 10.75 -4.82 -6.53
N LYS A 58 11.72 -5.30 -5.76
CA LYS A 58 11.95 -4.84 -4.38
C LYS A 58 12.07 -3.32 -4.28
N GLU A 59 12.76 -2.69 -5.22
CA GLU A 59 12.94 -1.23 -5.28
C GLU A 59 11.61 -0.48 -5.43
N VAL A 60 10.72 -0.96 -6.29
CA VAL A 60 9.40 -0.36 -6.50
C VAL A 60 8.50 -0.61 -5.29
N ALA A 61 8.53 -1.83 -4.74
CA ALA A 61 7.79 -2.17 -3.53
C ALA A 61 8.21 -1.30 -2.34
N LEU A 62 9.52 -1.05 -2.16
CA LEU A 62 10.04 -0.17 -1.10
C LEU A 62 9.58 1.29 -1.28
N LYS A 63 9.58 1.82 -2.51
CA LYS A 63 9.10 3.18 -2.80
C LYS A 63 7.60 3.35 -2.56
N LEU A 64 6.82 2.28 -2.74
CA LEU A 64 5.36 2.29 -2.66
C LEU A 64 4.81 1.68 -1.38
N SER A 65 5.66 1.36 -0.39
CA SER A 65 5.24 0.73 0.86
C SER A 65 5.64 1.54 2.09
N GLY A 66 4.93 1.31 3.19
CA GLY A 66 5.22 1.92 4.47
C GLY A 66 5.22 3.45 4.41
N ALA A 67 6.18 4.08 5.09
CA ALA A 67 6.30 5.53 5.19
C ALA A 67 6.58 6.25 3.85
N ASN A 68 7.07 5.53 2.85
CA ASN A 68 7.34 6.08 1.52
C ASN A 68 6.08 6.16 0.64
N HIS A 69 4.99 5.51 1.05
CA HIS A 69 3.75 5.54 0.28
C HIS A 69 3.03 6.88 0.48
N TYR A 70 2.59 7.53 -0.61
CA TYR A 70 1.93 8.85 -0.56
C TYR A 70 0.63 8.89 0.27
N LEU A 71 -0.04 7.75 0.46
CA LEU A 71 -1.21 7.61 1.34
C LEU A 71 -0.85 7.20 2.78
N TRP A 72 0.44 7.15 3.11
CA TRP A 72 0.85 6.79 4.45
C TRP A 72 0.42 7.85 5.48
N LYS A 73 -0.40 7.45 6.42
CA LYS A 73 -0.96 8.34 7.46
C LYS A 73 -0.24 8.21 8.83
N GLY A 74 0.83 7.43 8.91
CA GLY A 74 1.51 7.17 10.18
C GLY A 74 0.54 6.67 11.26
N ASP A 75 0.56 7.31 12.42
CA ASP A 75 -0.31 6.98 13.54
C ASP A 75 -1.74 7.50 13.39
N LYS A 76 -1.99 8.39 12.41
CA LYS A 76 -3.34 8.88 12.04
C LYS A 76 -4.13 7.87 11.18
N VAL A 77 -3.73 6.61 11.18
CA VAL A 77 -4.41 5.54 10.46
C VAL A 77 -5.77 5.25 11.13
N SER A 78 -6.76 4.83 10.31
CA SER A 78 -8.06 4.42 10.85
C SER A 78 -7.95 3.17 11.74
N TYR A 79 -8.92 2.97 12.63
CA TYR A 79 -9.06 1.76 13.47
C TYR A 79 -8.82 0.47 12.68
N ARG A 80 -9.50 0.32 11.55
CA ARG A 80 -9.34 -0.85 10.67
C ARG A 80 -7.92 -0.99 10.11
N GLY A 81 -7.30 0.12 9.76
CA GLY A 81 -5.92 0.14 9.28
C GLY A 81 -4.93 -0.31 10.33
N LEU A 82 -5.17 0.06 11.60
CA LEU A 82 -4.35 -0.36 12.72
C LEU A 82 -4.47 -1.86 12.99
N HIS A 83 -5.69 -2.41 13.03
CA HIS A 83 -5.89 -3.85 13.15
C HIS A 83 -5.24 -4.65 12.02
N ASN A 84 -5.32 -4.16 10.78
CA ASN A 84 -4.63 -4.78 9.65
C ASN A 84 -3.10 -4.73 9.80
N TRP A 85 -2.57 -3.65 10.39
CA TRP A 85 -1.14 -3.55 10.67
C TRP A 85 -0.73 -4.57 11.74
N VAL A 86 -1.44 -4.65 12.87
CA VAL A 86 -1.18 -5.64 13.92
C VAL A 86 -1.22 -7.05 13.37
N GLN A 87 -2.24 -7.38 12.58
CA GLN A 87 -2.37 -8.71 11.98
C GLN A 87 -1.22 -9.03 11.01
N ARG A 88 -0.66 -8.04 10.32
CA ARG A 88 0.54 -8.26 9.48
C ARG A 88 1.79 -8.49 10.31
N MET A 89 1.92 -7.82 11.45
CA MET A 89 3.11 -7.91 12.30
C MET A 89 3.10 -9.16 13.19
N LEU A 90 1.97 -9.46 13.82
CA LEU A 90 1.83 -10.57 14.79
C LEU A 90 1.17 -11.82 14.18
N GLY A 91 0.65 -11.72 12.94
CA GLY A 91 -0.08 -12.81 12.31
C GLY A 91 -1.51 -12.95 12.79
N THR A 92 -2.16 -14.07 12.42
CA THR A 92 -3.50 -14.41 12.89
C THR A 92 -3.40 -15.12 14.25
N PRO A 93 -4.10 -14.66 15.29
CA PRO A 93 -4.01 -15.28 16.60
C PRO A 93 -4.64 -16.67 16.56
N LYS A 94 -3.97 -17.64 17.21
CA LYS A 94 -4.38 -19.05 17.23
C LYS A 94 -5.13 -19.41 18.51
N GLN A 95 -4.90 -18.69 19.59
CA GLN A 95 -5.44 -18.99 20.92
C GLN A 95 -5.75 -17.71 21.68
N CYS A 96 -6.78 -17.74 22.52
CA CYS A 96 -7.11 -16.65 23.44
C CYS A 96 -6.13 -16.66 24.63
N GLU A 97 -5.41 -15.58 24.83
CA GLU A 97 -4.43 -15.45 25.91
C GLU A 97 -5.06 -15.41 27.32
N ARG A 98 -6.36 -15.12 27.42
CA ARG A 98 -7.06 -15.05 28.71
C ARG A 98 -7.67 -16.38 29.15
N CYS A 99 -8.34 -17.10 28.25
CA CYS A 99 -9.08 -18.33 28.62
C CYS A 99 -8.57 -19.59 27.92
N GLY A 100 -7.52 -19.48 27.10
CA GLY A 100 -6.91 -20.61 26.41
C GLY A 100 -7.73 -21.17 25.23
N LYS A 101 -8.90 -20.58 24.91
CA LYS A 101 -9.72 -21.08 23.79
C LYS A 101 -8.99 -20.98 22.47
N GLU A 102 -8.89 -22.11 21.78
CA GLU A 102 -8.29 -22.16 20.44
C GLU A 102 -9.16 -21.52 19.36
N ALA A 103 -8.53 -20.99 18.34
CA ALA A 103 -9.20 -20.38 17.21
C ALA A 103 -9.68 -21.45 16.21
N VAL A 104 -10.98 -21.67 16.13
CA VAL A 104 -11.60 -22.56 15.14
C VAL A 104 -11.59 -21.93 13.75
N ASN A 105 -11.66 -20.61 13.68
CA ASN A 105 -11.59 -19.84 12.43
C ASN A 105 -10.97 -18.46 12.69
N ARG A 106 -10.69 -17.71 11.61
CA ARG A 106 -10.02 -16.38 11.67
C ARG A 106 -10.77 -15.32 12.50
N ARG A 107 -12.04 -15.55 12.85
CA ARG A 107 -12.88 -14.60 13.60
C ARG A 107 -13.07 -14.99 15.05
N SER A 108 -12.73 -16.24 15.44
CA SER A 108 -12.96 -16.76 16.80
C SER A 108 -12.03 -16.16 17.84
N VAL A 109 -10.81 -15.79 17.45
CA VAL A 109 -9.87 -15.05 18.30
C VAL A 109 -9.37 -13.84 17.48
N GLN A 110 -9.32 -12.69 18.13
CA GLN A 110 -8.97 -11.41 17.47
C GLN A 110 -8.02 -10.61 18.36
N TRP A 111 -7.25 -9.72 17.73
CA TRP A 111 -6.40 -8.79 18.45
C TRP A 111 -7.22 -7.68 19.11
N ALA A 112 -7.09 -7.51 20.42
CA ALA A 112 -7.66 -6.45 21.24
C ALA A 112 -6.55 -5.50 21.70
N ASN A 113 -6.83 -4.20 21.77
CA ASN A 113 -5.87 -3.23 22.31
C ASN A 113 -6.02 -3.16 23.83
N LYS A 114 -4.94 -3.37 24.59
CA LYS A 114 -4.97 -3.41 26.07
C LYS A 114 -5.31 -2.06 26.68
N SER A 115 -4.70 -0.99 26.16
CA SER A 115 -4.85 0.36 26.71
C SER A 115 -6.03 1.14 26.12
N HIS A 116 -6.68 0.63 25.07
CA HIS A 116 -7.69 1.33 24.26
C HIS A 116 -7.20 2.63 23.59
N LYS A 117 -5.90 2.92 23.64
CA LYS A 117 -5.29 4.11 22.98
C LYS A 117 -5.04 3.89 21.50
N TYR A 118 -5.07 2.64 21.04
CA TYR A 118 -4.89 2.25 19.64
C TYR A 118 -3.62 2.81 18.99
N LEU A 119 -2.51 2.76 19.74
CA LEU A 119 -1.19 3.15 19.25
C LEU A 119 -0.51 2.00 18.51
N ARG A 120 0.49 2.32 17.70
CA ARG A 120 1.34 1.33 16.99
C ARG A 120 2.41 0.73 17.89
N VAL A 121 2.00 0.16 18.99
CA VAL A 121 2.85 -0.53 19.98
C VAL A 121 2.41 -1.98 20.04
N LEU A 122 3.24 -2.92 19.55
CA LEU A 122 2.87 -4.34 19.45
C LEU A 122 2.60 -4.99 20.82
N SER A 123 3.32 -4.58 21.86
CA SER A 123 3.12 -5.09 23.23
C SER A 123 1.77 -4.70 23.85
N ASP A 124 1.12 -3.68 23.28
CA ASP A 124 -0.20 -3.22 23.72
C ASP A 124 -1.36 -3.99 23.09
N TRP A 125 -1.08 -5.12 22.46
CA TRP A 125 -2.09 -5.98 21.86
C TRP A 125 -2.12 -7.35 22.51
N ILE A 126 -3.33 -7.91 22.62
CA ILE A 126 -3.60 -9.21 23.23
C ILE A 126 -4.60 -9.98 22.37
N ALA A 127 -4.40 -11.29 22.24
CA ALA A 127 -5.31 -12.16 21.50
C ALA A 127 -6.49 -12.58 22.38
N LEU A 128 -7.71 -12.20 22.04
CA LEU A 128 -8.91 -12.51 22.82
C LEU A 128 -10.00 -13.17 21.97
N CYS A 129 -10.67 -14.17 22.54
CA CYS A 129 -11.92 -14.70 21.98
C CYS A 129 -13.07 -13.69 22.18
N GLY A 130 -14.17 -13.84 21.44
CA GLY A 130 -15.27 -12.88 21.46
C GLY A 130 -15.88 -12.61 22.86
N LEU A 131 -15.92 -13.61 23.74
CA LEU A 131 -16.40 -13.43 25.13
C LEU A 131 -15.40 -12.61 25.94
N CYS A 132 -14.13 -12.99 25.93
CA CYS A 132 -13.08 -12.27 26.64
C CYS A 132 -12.89 -10.84 26.13
N HIS A 133 -13.08 -10.60 24.83
CA HIS A 133 -13.03 -9.29 24.22
C HIS A 133 -14.15 -8.39 24.74
N LYS A 134 -15.39 -8.89 24.74
CA LYS A 134 -16.53 -8.16 25.31
C LYS A 134 -16.34 -7.79 26.79
N GLN A 135 -15.77 -8.70 27.57
CA GLN A 135 -15.47 -8.43 29.01
C GLN A 135 -14.34 -7.38 29.14
N HIS A 136 -13.35 -7.44 28.28
CA HIS A 136 -12.26 -6.48 28.24
C HIS A 136 -12.78 -5.06 27.98
N ASP A 137 -13.63 -4.90 26.97
CA ASP A 137 -14.20 -3.61 26.59
C ASP A 137 -15.16 -3.04 27.65
N LYS A 138 -15.95 -3.90 28.33
CA LYS A 138 -16.82 -3.46 29.42
C LYS A 138 -16.06 -2.90 30.62
N ARG A 139 -14.91 -3.49 30.96
CA ARG A 139 -14.07 -3.01 32.08
C ARG A 139 -13.47 -1.63 31.81
N SER A 140 -13.04 -1.37 30.57
CA SER A 140 -12.49 -0.05 30.21
C SER A 140 -13.52 1.06 30.30
N ASN A 141 -14.77 0.78 29.90
CA ASN A 141 -15.85 1.77 29.99
C ASN A 141 -16.26 2.11 31.45
N GLN A 142 -15.97 1.23 32.40
CA GLN A 142 -16.26 1.48 33.83
C GLN A 142 -15.18 2.33 34.50
N ILE A 143 -13.96 2.37 33.99
CA ILE A 143 -12.85 3.15 34.56
C ILE A 143 -12.85 4.59 34.05
N SER A 144 -13.59 4.88 32.98
CA SER A 144 -13.67 6.19 32.35
C SER A 144 -14.84 7.08 32.85
N ASN A 145 -15.62 6.63 33.83
CA ASN A 145 -16.63 7.36 34.58
C ASN A 145 -16.16 7.59 36.01
#